data_31ae6a2ed0151becfe4405b740427349
#
_entry.id   31ae6a2ed0151becfe4405b740427349
#
_cell.length_a   1.000
_cell.length_b   1.000
_cell.length_c   1.000
_cell.angle_alpha   90.00
_cell.angle_beta   90.00
_cell.angle_gamma   90.00
#
_symmetry.space_group_name_H-M   'P 1'
#
loop_
_entity.id
_entity.type
_entity.pdbx_description
1 polymer ?
#
loop_
_entity_poly.entity_id
_entity_poly.type
_entity_poly.pdbx_seq_one_letter_code
_entity_poly.pdbx_strand_id
1 'polypeptide(L)'
;ELTVMRFCDNHPAVIAWASESLRVPYRNPFTGKETFYVPDFLITYQDKSGNKISEVIEVKPRGQAILELAKTQQEKAAVVLNMAKWEAARAWCARQSIAFRVISENDIFHKGKR
;
A
#
# COMPACT_ATOMS: atom_id res chain seq x y z
N GLU A 1 -9.87 4.54 -3.68
CA GLU A 1 -8.98 5.60 -3.19
C GLU A 1 -9.73 6.70 -2.44
N LEU A 2 -10.86 7.15 -2.96
CA LEU A 2 -11.68 8.15 -2.29
C LEU A 2 -12.12 7.67 -0.90
N THR A 3 -12.42 6.38 -0.76
CA THR A 3 -12.79 5.78 0.53
C THR A 3 -11.66 5.90 1.54
N VAL A 4 -10.42 5.66 1.12
CA VAL A 4 -9.24 5.79 1.99
C VAL A 4 -9.05 7.25 2.40
N MET A 5 -9.19 8.18 1.46
CA MET A 5 -9.04 9.61 1.75
C MET A 5 -10.06 10.06 2.79
N ARG A 6 -11.32 9.66 2.64
CA ARG A 6 -12.38 9.98 3.60
C ARG A 6 -12.12 9.35 4.97
N PHE A 7 -11.64 8.12 4.99
CA PHE A 7 -11.26 7.46 6.23
C PHE A 7 -10.18 8.25 6.97
N CYS A 8 -9.13 8.67 6.25
CA CYS A 8 -8.03 9.42 6.85
C CYS A 8 -8.48 10.78 7.38
N ASP A 9 -9.37 11.46 6.66
CA ASP A 9 -9.86 12.77 7.08
C ASP A 9 -10.76 12.70 8.31
N ASN A 10 -11.49 11.59 8.49
CA ASN A 10 -12.50 11.47 9.53
C ASN A 10 -12.03 10.66 10.74
N HIS A 11 -10.95 9.92 10.64
CA HIS A 11 -10.47 9.10 11.75
C HIS A 11 -9.65 9.92 12.73
N PRO A 12 -10.06 10.01 14.01
CA PRO A 12 -9.40 10.90 14.97
C PRO A 12 -7.96 10.51 15.30
N ALA A 13 -7.55 9.25 15.10
CA ALA A 13 -6.19 8.82 15.34
C ALA A 13 -5.23 9.20 14.22
N VAL A 14 -5.73 9.54 13.03
CA VAL A 14 -4.88 9.94 11.90
C VAL A 14 -4.40 11.37 12.10
N ILE A 15 -3.07 11.52 12.21
CA ILE A 15 -2.44 12.83 12.42
C ILE A 15 -2.22 13.55 11.09
N ALA A 16 -1.76 12.79 10.09
CA ALA A 16 -1.45 13.33 8.77
C ALA A 16 -1.51 12.23 7.73
N TRP A 17 -1.80 12.60 6.48
CA TRP A 17 -1.73 11.66 5.37
C TRP A 17 -1.38 12.41 4.09
N ALA A 18 -0.79 11.68 3.12
CA ALA A 18 -0.47 12.22 1.81
C ALA A 18 -0.67 11.13 0.76
N SER A 19 -1.13 11.53 -0.42
CA SER A 19 -1.27 10.61 -1.54
C SER A 19 -0.11 10.79 -2.50
N GLU A 20 0.38 9.68 -3.04
CA GLU A 20 1.39 9.65 -4.09
C GLU A 20 2.64 10.49 -3.78
N SER A 21 3.07 10.48 -2.49
CA SER A 21 4.14 11.35 -2.00
C SER A 21 5.52 10.72 -2.02
N LEU A 22 5.61 9.40 -2.25
CA LEU A 22 6.89 8.67 -2.19
C LEU A 22 7.19 8.00 -3.51
N ARG A 23 8.49 7.85 -3.79
CA ARG A 23 8.99 7.10 -4.94
C ARG A 23 9.90 5.99 -4.44
N VAL A 24 9.54 4.74 -4.73
CA VAL A 24 10.30 3.57 -4.32
C VAL A 24 10.97 2.97 -5.55
N PRO A 25 12.30 2.92 -5.61
CA PRO A 25 12.96 2.29 -6.74
C PRO A 25 12.74 0.77 -6.72
N TYR A 26 12.45 0.20 -7.89
CA TYR A 26 12.34 -1.25 -8.03
C TYR A 26 12.78 -1.65 -9.44
N ARG A 27 13.01 -2.95 -9.63
CA ARG A 27 13.35 -3.50 -10.93
C ARG A 27 12.13 -4.20 -11.52
N ASN A 28 11.74 -3.79 -12.72
CA ASN A 28 10.63 -4.43 -13.42
C ASN A 28 11.03 -5.86 -13.82
N PRO A 29 10.30 -6.91 -13.37
CA PRO A 29 10.68 -8.30 -13.64
C PRO A 29 10.52 -8.70 -15.12
N PHE A 30 9.75 -7.96 -15.90
CA PHE A 30 9.53 -8.26 -17.31
C PHE A 30 10.56 -7.59 -18.21
N THR A 31 11.00 -6.40 -17.88
CA THR A 31 11.96 -5.64 -18.70
C THR A 31 13.37 -5.64 -18.16
N GLY A 32 13.54 -5.96 -16.88
CA GLY A 32 14.84 -5.89 -16.21
C GLY A 32 15.31 -4.47 -15.93
N LYS A 33 14.52 -3.46 -16.25
CA LYS A 33 14.88 -2.06 -16.07
C LYS A 33 14.49 -1.56 -14.69
N GLU A 34 15.32 -0.65 -14.16
CA GLU A 34 14.99 0.04 -12.92
C GLU A 34 14.01 1.16 -13.21
N THR A 35 13.02 1.30 -12.33
CA THR A 35 12.00 2.31 -12.42
C THR A 35 11.53 2.66 -11.00
N PHE A 36 10.48 3.45 -10.88
CA PHE A 36 9.94 3.86 -9.59
C PHE A 36 8.51 3.38 -9.43
N TYR A 37 8.18 3.01 -8.20
CA TYR A 37 6.83 2.71 -7.76
C TYR A 37 6.36 3.82 -6.83
N VAL A 38 5.16 4.35 -7.09
CA VAL A 38 4.56 5.39 -6.26
C VAL A 38 3.38 4.77 -5.51
N PRO A 39 3.54 4.49 -4.20
CA PRO A 39 2.43 3.96 -3.40
C PRO A 39 1.28 4.96 -3.28
N ASP A 40 0.08 4.44 -3.03
CA ASP A 40 -1.11 5.28 -2.97
C ASP A 40 -1.07 6.27 -1.82
N PHE A 41 -0.72 5.84 -0.61
CA PHE A 41 -0.80 6.69 0.58
C PHE A 41 0.36 6.49 1.53
N LEU A 42 0.72 7.57 2.21
CA LEU A 42 1.52 7.56 3.42
C LEU A 42 0.63 8.12 4.54
N ILE A 43 0.45 7.35 5.61
CA ILE A 43 -0.42 7.74 6.72
C ILE A 43 0.39 7.72 8.01
N THR A 44 0.26 8.78 8.80
CA THR A 44 0.82 8.84 10.15
C THR A 44 -0.32 8.94 11.14
N TYR A 45 -0.33 8.04 12.12
CA TYR A 45 -1.36 8.01 13.13
C TYR A 45 -0.76 7.76 14.51
N GLN A 46 -1.58 7.94 15.53
CA GLN A 46 -1.19 7.71 16.92
C GLN A 46 -1.85 6.43 17.42
N ASP A 47 -1.06 5.54 18.02
CA ASP A 47 -1.60 4.32 18.61
C ASP A 47 -2.19 4.58 19.99
N LYS A 48 -2.70 3.52 20.64
CA LYS A 48 -3.32 3.63 21.96
C LYS A 48 -2.34 4.08 23.05
N SER A 49 -1.05 3.84 22.84
CA SER A 49 0.01 4.22 23.78
C SER A 49 0.54 5.62 23.54
N GLY A 50 0.01 6.34 22.55
CA GLY A 50 0.44 7.68 22.20
C GLY A 50 1.62 7.73 21.24
N ASN A 51 2.10 6.60 20.74
CA ASN A 51 3.21 6.54 19.79
C ASN A 51 2.75 6.90 18.39
N LYS A 52 3.58 7.69 17.69
CA LYS A 52 3.33 7.99 16.29
C LYS A 52 3.82 6.85 15.41
N ILE A 53 2.96 6.37 14.52
CA ILE A 53 3.26 5.28 13.61
C ILE A 53 2.99 5.76 12.19
N SER A 54 3.95 5.49 11.29
CA SER A 54 3.78 5.80 9.87
C SER A 54 3.68 4.50 9.07
N GLU A 55 2.75 4.47 8.13
CA GLU A 55 2.54 3.32 7.24
C GLU A 55 2.42 3.79 5.80
N VAL A 56 3.03 3.05 4.90
CA VAL A 56 2.80 3.19 3.46
C VAL A 56 1.73 2.18 3.07
N ILE A 57 0.69 2.66 2.40
CA ILE A 57 -0.49 1.84 2.08
C ILE A 57 -0.74 1.84 0.58
N GLU A 58 -0.92 0.65 0.03
CA GLU A 58 -1.37 0.44 -1.33
C GLU A 58 -2.75 -0.19 -1.31
N VAL A 59 -3.69 0.39 -2.08
CA VAL A 59 -5.06 -0.12 -2.19
C VAL A 59 -5.21 -0.84 -3.52
N LYS A 60 -5.56 -2.13 -3.47
CA LYS A 60 -5.73 -2.94 -4.68
C LYS A 60 -6.99 -3.80 -4.61
N PRO A 61 -7.70 -4.00 -5.71
CA PRO A 61 -8.72 -5.04 -5.79
C PRO A 61 -8.10 -6.41 -5.52
N ARG A 62 -8.85 -7.30 -4.89
CA ARG A 62 -8.34 -8.62 -4.49
C ARG A 62 -7.75 -9.42 -5.65
N GLY A 63 -8.37 -9.36 -6.82
CA GLY A 63 -7.88 -10.09 -8.00
C GLY A 63 -6.51 -9.63 -8.50
N GLN A 64 -6.06 -8.43 -8.12
CA GLN A 64 -4.73 -7.91 -8.45
C GLN A 64 -3.71 -8.15 -7.34
N ALA A 65 -4.16 -8.55 -6.16
CA ALA A 65 -3.28 -8.77 -5.01
C ALA A 65 -2.92 -10.25 -4.81
N ILE A 66 -3.77 -11.16 -5.26
CA ILE A 66 -3.65 -12.59 -4.96
C ILE A 66 -3.59 -13.38 -6.26
N LEU A 67 -2.46 -14.05 -6.50
CA LEU A 67 -2.24 -14.83 -7.73
C LEU A 67 -3.31 -15.91 -7.95
N GLU A 68 -3.79 -16.53 -6.88
CA GLU A 68 -4.80 -17.58 -6.93
C GLU A 68 -6.14 -17.10 -7.49
N LEU A 69 -6.44 -15.80 -7.36
CA LEU A 69 -7.66 -15.19 -7.88
C LEU A 69 -7.48 -14.63 -9.29
N ALA A 70 -6.24 -14.60 -9.79
CA ALA A 70 -5.97 -14.11 -11.13
C ALA A 70 -6.33 -15.17 -12.17
N LYS A 71 -7.22 -14.82 -13.10
CA LYS A 71 -7.74 -15.77 -14.10
C LYS A 71 -7.14 -15.60 -15.49
N THR A 72 -6.80 -14.39 -15.88
CA THR A 72 -6.26 -14.09 -17.20
C THR A 72 -4.73 -13.93 -17.14
N GLN A 73 -4.09 -13.99 -18.31
CA GLN A 73 -2.64 -13.74 -18.39
C GLN A 73 -2.31 -12.31 -17.96
N GLN A 74 -3.17 -11.35 -18.29
CA GLN A 74 -2.98 -9.96 -17.88
C GLN A 74 -3.08 -9.81 -16.36
N GLU A 75 -4.03 -10.47 -15.72
CA GLU A 75 -4.17 -10.45 -14.27
C GLU A 75 -2.97 -11.09 -13.59
N LYS A 76 -2.49 -12.22 -14.10
CA LYS A 76 -1.32 -12.91 -13.57
C LYS A 76 -0.07 -12.04 -13.70
N ALA A 77 0.12 -11.39 -14.84
CA ALA A 77 1.24 -10.48 -15.05
C ALA A 77 1.17 -9.29 -14.10
N ALA A 78 -0.03 -8.74 -13.88
CA ALA A 78 -0.23 -7.64 -12.94
C ALA A 78 0.14 -8.04 -11.51
N VAL A 79 -0.23 -9.27 -11.09
CA VAL A 79 0.13 -9.78 -9.76
C VAL A 79 1.65 -9.90 -9.61
N VAL A 80 2.32 -10.46 -10.61
CA VAL A 80 3.79 -10.61 -10.58
C VAL A 80 4.47 -9.25 -10.49
N LEU A 81 4.00 -8.28 -11.28
CA LEU A 81 4.55 -6.92 -11.24
C LEU A 81 4.32 -6.27 -9.88
N ASN A 82 3.11 -6.40 -9.34
CA ASN A 82 2.78 -5.85 -8.01
C ASN A 82 3.63 -6.49 -6.91
N MET A 83 3.87 -7.80 -6.99
CA MET A 83 4.72 -8.47 -6.01
C MET A 83 6.14 -7.90 -6.01
N ALA A 84 6.70 -7.61 -7.19
CA ALA A 84 8.02 -6.99 -7.29
C ALA A 84 8.02 -5.59 -6.68
N LYS A 85 7.02 -4.78 -6.97
CA LYS A 85 6.86 -3.44 -6.41
C LYS A 85 6.75 -3.48 -4.89
N TRP A 86 5.93 -4.37 -4.37
CA TRP A 86 5.64 -4.45 -2.93
C TRP A 86 6.81 -5.00 -2.14
N GLU A 87 7.55 -5.95 -2.70
CA GLU A 87 8.77 -6.44 -2.07
C GLU A 87 9.80 -5.32 -1.94
N ALA A 88 10.01 -4.55 -3.00
CA ALA A 88 10.89 -3.39 -2.97
C ALA A 88 10.40 -2.33 -1.97
N ALA A 89 9.09 -2.11 -1.91
CA ALA A 89 8.50 -1.17 -0.96
C ALA A 89 8.70 -1.62 0.49
N ARG A 90 8.52 -2.91 0.77
CA ARG A 90 8.75 -3.44 2.13
C ARG A 90 10.18 -3.22 2.56
N ALA A 91 11.14 -3.51 1.70
CA ALA A 91 12.56 -3.33 2.00
C ALA A 91 12.89 -1.85 2.21
N TRP A 92 12.37 -0.98 1.35
CA TRP A 92 12.58 0.46 1.46
C TRP A 92 11.98 1.00 2.76
N CYS A 93 10.75 0.62 3.06
CA CYS A 93 10.06 1.06 4.28
C CYS A 93 10.75 0.53 5.54
N ALA A 94 11.24 -0.71 5.52
CA ALA A 94 11.96 -1.28 6.66
C ALA A 94 13.21 -0.46 6.99
N ARG A 95 13.93 0.03 5.98
CA ARG A 95 15.09 0.89 6.19
C ARG A 95 14.73 2.24 6.80
N GLN A 96 13.50 2.68 6.61
CA GLN A 96 12.99 3.96 7.14
C GLN A 96 12.20 3.78 8.44
N SER A 97 12.13 2.57 8.97
CA SER A 97 11.31 2.22 10.14
C SER A 97 9.82 2.53 9.93
N ILE A 98 9.34 2.30 8.72
CA ILE A 98 7.94 2.50 8.31
C ILE A 98 7.37 1.15 7.89
N ALA A 99 6.10 0.88 8.22
CA ALA A 99 5.42 -0.33 7.78
C ALA A 99 4.87 -0.15 6.35
N PHE A 100 4.78 -1.24 5.61
CA PHE A 100 4.14 -1.27 4.30
C PHE A 100 3.00 -2.28 4.32
N ARG A 101 1.83 -1.87 3.83
CA ARG A 101 0.64 -2.73 3.79
C ARG A 101 -0.08 -2.60 2.46
N VAL A 102 -0.57 -3.74 1.96
CA VAL A 102 -1.48 -3.79 0.82
C VAL A 102 -2.85 -4.15 1.36
N ILE A 103 -3.85 -3.32 1.07
CA ILE A 103 -5.21 -3.54 1.56
C ILE A 103 -6.20 -3.50 0.40
N SER A 104 -7.36 -4.13 0.60
CA SER A 104 -8.50 -3.98 -0.28
C SER A 104 -9.51 -3.02 0.36
N GLU A 105 -10.50 -2.58 -0.41
CA GLU A 105 -11.57 -1.73 0.12
C GLU A 105 -12.33 -2.41 1.25
N ASN A 106 -12.48 -3.73 1.17
CA ASN A 106 -13.15 -4.50 2.22
C ASN A 106 -12.42 -4.41 3.56
N ASP A 107 -11.08 -4.39 3.54
CA ASP A 107 -10.28 -4.26 4.76
C ASP A 107 -10.53 -2.94 5.46
N ILE A 108 -10.75 -1.87 4.71
CA ILE A 108 -11.03 -0.55 5.27
C ILE A 108 -12.37 -0.55 5.99
N PHE A 109 -13.40 -1.13 5.36
CA PHE A 109 -14.72 -1.21 5.97
C PHE A 109 -14.72 -2.06 7.24
N HIS A 110 -14.01 -3.18 7.23
CA HIS A 110 -13.90 -4.03 8.41
C HIS A 110 -13.22 -3.33 9.58
N LYS A 111 -12.17 -2.58 9.31
CA LYS A 111 -11.46 -1.81 10.34
C LYS A 111 -12.32 -0.67 10.88
N GLY A 112 -13.13 -0.06 10.05
CA GLY A 112 -14.01 1.03 10.45
C GLY A 112 -15.09 0.60 11.43
N LYS A 113 -15.37 -0.68 11.53
CA LYS A 113 -16.40 -1.23 12.44
C LYS A 113 -15.84 -1.62 13.80
N ARG A 114 -14.55 -1.56 13.97
CA ARG A 114 -13.88 -1.87 15.22
C ARG A 114 -13.53 -0.59 15.96
#